data_b46c8cc7e469838b21f4615db57f8acd
#
_entry.id   b46c8cc7e469838b21f4615db57f8acd
#
_cell.length_a   1.000
_cell.length_b   1.000
_cell.length_c   1.000
_cell.angle_alpha   90.00
_cell.angle_beta   90.00
_cell.angle_gamma   90.00
#
_symmetry.space_group_name_H-M   'P 1'
#
loop_
_entity.id
_entity.type
_entity.pdbx_description
1 polymer ?
#
loop_
_entity_poly.entity_id
_entity_poly.type
_entity_poly.pdbx_seq_one_letter_code
_entity_poly.pdbx_strand_id
1 'polypeptide(L)'
;AVISFTQNGNICNRQITAALKKEGHDAEKFTALRRRSPTVPDDMPETGQRAADPTELTVVSSRVSEWTKAAFNQYDALVFVGAAAIAVRSIAPCVRDKLTDPAVLVVDEKGQYVVPILSGHVGGANGLARQLAADLQALPVITTATDIQGLFAVDVFAVKDRLILTDRVKAKKISAAILEHECQQVYIDGLMAYDGKLPKYLGITKDIEKADILIDYHLLQPDMKGLCLLPEGMIWMGIGCRKGTEAAKIKEAINHFIQEHEIDKRAIAGLAS
;
A
#
# COMPACT_ATOMS: atom_id res chain seq x y z
N ALA A 1 -10.54 -7.44 1.18
CA ALA A 1 -11.74 -8.25 0.87
C ALA A 1 -11.52 -9.18 -0.31
N VAL A 2 -12.11 -10.36 -0.31
CA VAL A 2 -12.08 -11.35 -1.40
C VAL A 2 -13.50 -11.61 -1.89
N ILE A 3 -13.76 -11.46 -3.21
CA ILE A 3 -15.07 -11.70 -3.80
C ILE A 3 -15.00 -12.73 -4.92
N SER A 4 -15.99 -13.61 -5.00
CA SER A 4 -16.12 -14.67 -6.01
C SER A 4 -17.52 -14.72 -6.63
N PHE A 5 -17.67 -15.37 -7.80
CA PHE A 5 -18.86 -15.29 -8.64
C PHE A 5 -19.44 -16.67 -9.00
N THR A 6 -18.70 -17.73 -8.76
CA THR A 6 -19.07 -19.12 -9.13
C THR A 6 -18.85 -20.07 -7.94
N GLN A 7 -19.36 -21.28 -8.02
CA GLN A 7 -19.12 -22.29 -6.97
C GLN A 7 -17.63 -22.65 -6.85
N ASN A 8 -16.93 -22.84 -7.97
CA ASN A 8 -15.49 -23.09 -7.96
C ASN A 8 -14.72 -21.87 -7.41
N GLY A 9 -15.12 -20.66 -7.84
CA GLY A 9 -14.55 -19.42 -7.29
C GLY A 9 -14.77 -19.29 -5.78
N ASN A 10 -15.88 -19.78 -5.23
CA ASN A 10 -16.12 -19.79 -3.78
C ASN A 10 -15.15 -20.73 -3.03
N ILE A 11 -14.75 -21.85 -3.64
CA ILE A 11 -13.72 -22.73 -3.07
C ILE A 11 -12.37 -22.02 -3.04
N CYS A 12 -11.96 -21.44 -4.16
CA CYS A 12 -10.73 -20.67 -4.27
C CYS A 12 -10.71 -19.46 -3.31
N ASN A 13 -11.84 -18.74 -3.17
CA ASN A 13 -12.00 -17.63 -2.22
C ASN A 13 -11.69 -18.05 -0.78
N ARG A 14 -12.19 -19.21 -0.34
CA ARG A 14 -11.89 -19.73 1.01
C ARG A 14 -10.39 -20.01 1.19
N GLN A 15 -9.74 -20.60 0.18
CA GLN A 15 -8.30 -20.87 0.21
C GLN A 15 -7.51 -19.56 0.31
N ILE A 16 -7.82 -18.56 -0.52
CA ILE A 16 -7.20 -17.22 -0.49
C ILE A 16 -7.40 -16.57 0.88
N THR A 17 -8.64 -16.57 1.39
CA THR A 17 -8.94 -15.94 2.68
C THR A 17 -8.22 -16.64 3.83
N ALA A 18 -8.09 -17.97 3.78
CA ALA A 18 -7.34 -18.73 4.78
C ALA A 18 -5.84 -18.41 4.72
N ALA A 19 -5.25 -18.32 3.51
CA ALA A 19 -3.86 -17.93 3.30
C ALA A 19 -3.60 -16.52 3.84
N LEU A 20 -4.41 -15.54 3.49
CA LEU A 20 -4.28 -14.17 3.98
C LEU A 20 -4.34 -14.09 5.51
N LYS A 21 -5.26 -14.81 6.15
CA LYS A 21 -5.37 -14.83 7.62
C LYS A 21 -4.17 -15.49 8.29
N LYS A 22 -3.61 -16.53 7.70
CA LYS A 22 -2.38 -17.20 8.19
C LYS A 22 -1.20 -16.23 8.22
N GLU A 23 -1.12 -15.33 7.26
CA GLU A 23 -0.09 -14.30 7.15
C GLU A 23 -0.40 -13.03 7.99
N GLY A 24 -1.46 -13.06 8.82
CA GLY A 24 -1.81 -11.98 9.73
C GLY A 24 -2.68 -10.86 9.13
N HIS A 25 -3.20 -11.04 7.91
CA HIS A 25 -4.13 -10.08 7.33
C HIS A 25 -5.55 -10.28 7.87
N ASP A 26 -6.26 -9.20 8.13
CA ASP A 26 -7.70 -9.25 8.33
C ASP A 26 -8.41 -9.39 6.98
N ALA A 27 -9.00 -10.55 6.73
CA ALA A 27 -9.55 -10.90 5.43
C ALA A 27 -11.01 -11.35 5.52
N GLU A 28 -11.86 -10.68 4.77
CA GLU A 28 -13.29 -10.98 4.64
C GLU A 28 -13.58 -11.62 3.27
N LYS A 29 -14.56 -12.51 3.25
CA LYS A 29 -14.93 -13.32 2.07
C LYS A 29 -16.36 -13.07 1.65
N PHE A 30 -16.54 -12.74 0.37
CA PHE A 30 -17.81 -12.38 -0.23
C PHE A 30 -18.11 -13.25 -1.45
N THR A 31 -19.39 -13.45 -1.76
CA THR A 31 -19.83 -14.07 -3.01
C THR A 31 -20.99 -13.31 -3.63
N ALA A 32 -20.90 -13.08 -4.94
CA ALA A 32 -22.00 -12.58 -5.74
C ALA A 32 -22.81 -13.72 -6.40
N LEU A 33 -22.51 -14.97 -6.08
CA LEU A 33 -23.29 -16.12 -6.51
C LEU A 33 -24.62 -16.12 -5.78
N ARG A 34 -25.70 -15.80 -6.51
CA ARG A 34 -27.06 -15.95 -5.98
C ARG A 34 -27.37 -17.45 -5.88
N ARG A 35 -27.68 -17.93 -4.67
CA ARG A 35 -28.29 -19.26 -4.53
C ARG A 35 -29.58 -19.22 -5.37
N ARG A 36 -29.71 -20.05 -6.42
CA ARG A 36 -31.02 -20.41 -6.95
C ARG A 36 -31.71 -21.10 -5.77
N SER A 37 -32.81 -20.53 -5.27
CA SER A 37 -33.71 -21.28 -4.39
C SER A 37 -34.02 -22.61 -5.07
N PRO A 38 -33.72 -23.77 -4.45
CA PRO A 38 -34.42 -24.95 -4.87
C PRO A 38 -35.89 -24.58 -4.76
N THR A 39 -36.69 -24.93 -5.72
CA THR A 39 -38.14 -24.90 -5.62
C THR A 39 -38.55 -25.87 -4.50
N VAL A 40 -38.51 -25.37 -3.27
CA VAL A 40 -39.08 -26.01 -2.10
C VAL A 40 -40.52 -25.51 -2.05
N PRO A 41 -41.53 -26.40 -1.96
CA PRO A 41 -42.91 -26.00 -1.73
C PRO A 41 -43.00 -25.14 -0.46
N ASP A 42 -43.90 -24.15 -0.46
CA ASP A 42 -44.07 -23.08 0.54
C ASP A 42 -44.54 -23.54 1.94
N ASP A 43 -44.32 -24.80 2.34
CA ASP A 43 -44.88 -25.39 3.57
C ASP A 43 -43.86 -25.90 4.60
N MET A 44 -42.75 -25.22 4.82
CA MET A 44 -41.94 -25.50 6.00
C MET A 44 -41.70 -24.23 6.83
N PRO A 45 -42.01 -24.24 8.15
CA PRO A 45 -41.79 -23.09 9.00
C PRO A 45 -40.30 -22.79 9.15
N GLU A 46 -39.91 -21.53 8.95
CA GLU A 46 -38.59 -20.99 9.29
C GLU A 46 -38.44 -21.01 10.82
N THR A 47 -37.92 -22.08 11.37
CA THR A 47 -37.47 -22.12 12.76
C THR A 47 -35.99 -22.44 12.82
N GLY A 48 -35.21 -21.44 13.22
CA GLY A 48 -33.84 -21.64 13.67
C GLY A 48 -32.89 -20.61 13.11
N GLN A 49 -32.54 -19.63 13.92
CA GLN A 49 -31.30 -18.86 13.79
C GLN A 49 -30.14 -19.86 13.67
N ARG A 50 -29.70 -20.16 12.45
CA ARG A 50 -28.42 -20.84 12.23
C ARG A 50 -27.34 -19.89 12.69
N ALA A 51 -26.60 -20.29 13.72
CA ALA A 51 -25.32 -19.68 14.04
C ALA A 51 -24.51 -19.56 12.74
N ALA A 52 -24.00 -18.37 12.46
CA ALA A 52 -23.23 -18.10 11.25
C ALA A 52 -22.07 -19.09 11.18
N ASP A 53 -22.09 -19.99 10.18
CA ASP A 53 -21.00 -20.91 9.91
C ASP A 53 -19.76 -20.07 9.53
N PRO A 54 -18.67 -20.12 10.29
CA PRO A 54 -17.47 -19.33 9.98
C PRO A 54 -16.85 -19.68 8.62
N THR A 55 -17.29 -20.76 7.99
CA THR A 55 -16.91 -21.16 6.61
C THR A 55 -17.79 -20.51 5.54
N GLU A 56 -18.89 -19.87 5.90
CA GLU A 56 -19.85 -19.30 4.95
C GLU A 56 -19.36 -17.96 4.40
N LEU A 57 -19.50 -17.74 3.08
CA LEU A 57 -19.21 -16.47 2.42
C LEU A 57 -20.39 -15.51 2.59
N THR A 58 -20.11 -14.24 2.85
CA THR A 58 -21.14 -13.20 2.88
C THR A 58 -21.71 -12.98 1.47
N VAL A 59 -23.01 -13.17 1.31
CA VAL A 59 -23.68 -12.99 0.01
C VAL A 59 -23.87 -11.51 -0.27
N VAL A 60 -23.35 -11.05 -1.41
CA VAL A 60 -23.54 -9.68 -1.90
C VAL A 60 -24.94 -9.57 -2.51
N SER A 61 -25.82 -8.82 -1.87
CA SER A 61 -27.20 -8.58 -2.35
C SER A 61 -27.30 -7.45 -3.37
N SER A 62 -26.40 -6.49 -3.34
CA SER A 62 -26.32 -5.36 -4.27
C SER A 62 -25.68 -5.75 -5.61
N ARG A 63 -25.62 -4.80 -6.54
CA ARG A 63 -24.80 -4.97 -7.76
C ARG A 63 -23.33 -5.01 -7.39
N VAL A 64 -22.55 -5.82 -8.11
CA VAL A 64 -21.09 -5.94 -7.89
C VAL A 64 -20.39 -4.58 -7.93
N SER A 65 -20.82 -3.68 -8.83
CA SER A 65 -20.27 -2.32 -8.92
C SER A 65 -20.55 -1.47 -7.67
N GLU A 66 -21.70 -1.62 -7.05
CA GLU A 66 -22.05 -0.91 -5.81
C GLU A 66 -21.25 -1.45 -4.62
N TRP A 67 -21.15 -2.78 -4.51
CA TRP A 67 -20.29 -3.42 -3.53
C TRP A 67 -18.84 -2.99 -3.70
N THR A 68 -18.33 -3.02 -4.94
CA THR A 68 -16.94 -2.60 -5.24
C THR A 68 -16.70 -1.16 -4.82
N LYS A 69 -17.63 -0.23 -5.09
CA LYS A 69 -17.49 1.17 -4.68
C LYS A 69 -17.37 1.33 -3.16
N ALA A 70 -18.13 0.58 -2.38
CA ALA A 70 -18.02 0.58 -0.93
C ALA A 70 -16.69 -0.05 -0.48
N ALA A 71 -16.37 -1.23 -0.99
CA ALA A 71 -15.17 -1.99 -0.65
C ALA A 71 -13.87 -1.24 -1.02
N PHE A 72 -13.86 -0.51 -2.14
CA PHE A 72 -12.72 0.26 -2.61
C PHE A 72 -12.27 1.39 -1.64
N ASN A 73 -13.21 1.89 -0.83
CA ASN A 73 -12.90 2.90 0.19
C ASN A 73 -12.68 2.31 1.60
N GLN A 74 -13.00 1.02 1.79
CA GLN A 74 -12.98 0.39 3.12
C GLN A 74 -11.78 -0.54 3.32
N TYR A 75 -11.31 -1.19 2.27
CA TYR A 75 -10.26 -2.20 2.35
C TYR A 75 -8.98 -1.75 1.66
N ASP A 76 -7.83 -2.14 2.21
CA ASP A 76 -6.51 -1.89 1.63
C ASP A 76 -6.27 -2.75 0.38
N ALA A 77 -6.97 -3.89 0.26
CA ALA A 77 -6.85 -4.78 -0.88
C ALA A 77 -8.17 -5.44 -1.27
N LEU A 78 -8.41 -5.57 -2.58
CA LEU A 78 -9.53 -6.29 -3.18
C LEU A 78 -9.01 -7.44 -4.05
N VAL A 79 -9.49 -8.65 -3.80
CA VAL A 79 -9.19 -9.82 -4.62
C VAL A 79 -10.46 -10.31 -5.29
N PHE A 80 -10.49 -10.28 -6.62
CA PHE A 80 -11.59 -10.79 -7.43
C PHE A 80 -11.26 -12.20 -7.91
N VAL A 81 -12.06 -13.18 -7.51
CA VAL A 81 -11.89 -14.58 -7.96
C VAL A 81 -12.83 -14.83 -9.14
N GLY A 82 -12.28 -14.75 -10.35
CA GLY A 82 -13.02 -14.90 -11.60
C GLY A 82 -12.41 -14.13 -12.76
N ALA A 83 -13.22 -13.79 -13.77
CA ALA A 83 -12.75 -13.13 -14.96
C ALA A 83 -12.24 -11.69 -14.69
N ALA A 84 -11.05 -11.35 -15.18
CA ALA A 84 -10.44 -10.03 -15.03
C ALA A 84 -11.34 -8.89 -15.52
N ALA A 85 -12.13 -9.11 -16.57
CA ALA A 85 -13.06 -8.13 -17.10
C ALA A 85 -14.17 -7.72 -16.10
N ILE A 86 -14.54 -8.59 -15.16
CA ILE A 86 -15.49 -8.25 -14.09
C ILE A 86 -14.83 -7.27 -13.13
N ALA A 87 -13.61 -7.55 -12.68
CA ALA A 87 -12.85 -6.68 -11.81
C ALA A 87 -12.64 -5.29 -12.45
N VAL A 88 -12.10 -5.25 -13.68
CA VAL A 88 -11.83 -4.01 -14.41
C VAL A 88 -13.07 -3.13 -14.54
N ARG A 89 -14.21 -3.70 -14.97
CA ARG A 89 -15.47 -2.93 -15.08
C ARG A 89 -15.99 -2.44 -13.74
N SER A 90 -15.78 -3.20 -12.68
CA SER A 90 -16.26 -2.85 -11.33
C SER A 90 -15.43 -1.75 -10.69
N ILE A 91 -14.09 -1.76 -10.87
CA ILE A 91 -13.20 -0.76 -10.27
C ILE A 91 -13.06 0.51 -11.11
N ALA A 92 -13.26 0.45 -12.43
CA ALA A 92 -13.01 1.59 -13.33
C ALA A 92 -13.65 2.92 -12.87
N PRO A 93 -14.88 2.97 -12.34
CA PRO A 93 -15.47 4.21 -11.83
C PRO A 93 -14.86 4.69 -10.51
N CYS A 94 -14.06 3.85 -9.81
CA CYS A 94 -13.52 4.14 -8.48
C CYS A 94 -12.06 4.58 -8.54
N VAL A 95 -11.32 4.24 -9.60
CA VAL A 95 -9.90 4.52 -9.77
C VAL A 95 -9.63 6.03 -9.80
N ARG A 96 -8.70 6.50 -8.95
CA ARG A 96 -8.36 7.92 -8.77
C ARG A 96 -6.86 8.18 -8.81
N ASP A 97 -6.12 7.55 -7.91
CA ASP A 97 -4.70 7.85 -7.71
C ASP A 97 -3.91 6.60 -7.28
N LYS A 98 -2.83 6.32 -8.01
CA LYS A 98 -1.96 5.15 -7.78
C LYS A 98 -1.33 5.07 -6.38
N LEU A 99 -1.32 6.17 -5.61
CA LEU A 99 -0.73 6.24 -4.27
C LEU A 99 -1.78 6.02 -3.16
N THR A 100 -3.07 6.17 -3.47
CA THR A 100 -4.15 6.06 -2.48
C THR A 100 -5.15 4.97 -2.80
N ASP A 101 -5.23 4.54 -4.06
CA ASP A 101 -6.12 3.47 -4.45
C ASP A 101 -5.66 2.13 -3.87
N PRO A 102 -6.58 1.27 -3.40
CA PRO A 102 -6.24 -0.03 -2.81
C PRO A 102 -5.56 -0.96 -3.83
N ALA A 103 -4.86 -1.95 -3.30
CA ALA A 103 -4.36 -3.06 -4.12
C ALA A 103 -5.54 -3.81 -4.75
N VAL A 104 -5.52 -4.05 -6.07
CA VAL A 104 -6.53 -4.90 -6.71
C VAL A 104 -5.87 -6.05 -7.47
N LEU A 105 -6.30 -7.26 -7.13
CA LEU A 105 -5.84 -8.50 -7.74
C LEU A 105 -6.99 -9.26 -8.36
N VAL A 106 -6.67 -10.02 -9.40
CA VAL A 106 -7.56 -11.02 -9.97
C VAL A 106 -6.91 -12.39 -9.81
N VAL A 107 -7.70 -13.36 -9.39
CA VAL A 107 -7.31 -14.77 -9.35
C VAL A 107 -8.33 -15.55 -10.17
N ASP A 108 -7.88 -16.44 -11.06
CA ASP A 108 -8.81 -17.30 -11.77
C ASP A 108 -9.49 -18.29 -10.80
N GLU A 109 -10.64 -18.84 -11.17
CA GLU A 109 -11.43 -19.67 -10.25
C GLU A 109 -10.79 -21.01 -9.87
N LYS A 110 -9.70 -21.40 -10.55
CA LYS A 110 -8.87 -22.57 -10.21
C LYS A 110 -7.68 -22.22 -9.35
N GLY A 111 -7.43 -20.92 -9.12
CA GLY A 111 -6.28 -20.45 -8.36
C GLY A 111 -4.92 -20.69 -9.03
N GLN A 112 -4.89 -20.69 -10.38
CA GLN A 112 -3.67 -20.96 -11.15
C GLN A 112 -2.85 -19.71 -11.42
N TYR A 113 -3.51 -18.55 -11.53
CA TYR A 113 -2.89 -17.27 -11.85
C TYR A 113 -3.31 -16.19 -10.86
N VAL A 114 -2.35 -15.42 -10.38
CA VAL A 114 -2.59 -14.24 -9.53
C VAL A 114 -2.10 -13.00 -10.27
N VAL A 115 -3.02 -12.14 -10.67
CA VAL A 115 -2.76 -10.99 -11.55
C VAL A 115 -3.02 -9.69 -10.80
N PRO A 116 -2.01 -8.90 -10.44
CA PRO A 116 -2.21 -7.55 -9.93
C PRO A 116 -2.66 -6.63 -11.06
N ILE A 117 -3.78 -5.92 -10.90
CA ILE A 117 -4.35 -5.05 -11.94
C ILE A 117 -4.39 -3.58 -11.54
N LEU A 118 -4.25 -3.26 -10.25
CA LEU A 118 -4.19 -1.88 -9.76
C LEU A 118 -3.25 -1.77 -8.56
N SER A 119 -2.59 -0.62 -8.42
CA SER A 119 -1.73 -0.25 -7.29
C SER A 119 -0.60 -1.26 -7.01
N GLY A 120 0.09 -1.67 -8.08
CA GLY A 120 1.12 -2.72 -8.04
C GLY A 120 2.26 -2.43 -7.09
N HIS A 121 2.77 -1.19 -7.05
CA HIS A 121 3.90 -0.76 -6.23
C HIS A 121 3.45 -0.29 -4.84
N VAL A 122 3.06 0.97 -4.72
CA VAL A 122 2.73 1.62 -3.43
C VAL A 122 1.55 0.95 -2.73
N GLY A 123 0.52 0.58 -3.47
CA GLY A 123 -0.61 -0.16 -2.91
C GLY A 123 -0.31 -1.62 -2.59
N GLY A 124 0.90 -2.13 -2.95
CA GLY A 124 1.35 -3.46 -2.55
C GLY A 124 0.79 -4.64 -3.36
N ALA A 125 0.04 -4.40 -4.45
CA ALA A 125 -0.59 -5.49 -5.19
C ALA A 125 0.41 -6.50 -5.77
N ASN A 126 1.62 -6.06 -6.20
CA ASN A 126 2.66 -6.97 -6.70
C ASN A 126 3.24 -7.85 -5.59
N GLY A 127 3.45 -7.30 -4.39
CA GLY A 127 3.88 -8.06 -3.21
C GLY A 127 2.83 -9.10 -2.79
N LEU A 128 1.58 -8.66 -2.67
CA LEU A 128 0.46 -9.53 -2.33
C LEU A 128 0.23 -10.63 -3.38
N ALA A 129 0.45 -10.32 -4.68
CA ALA A 129 0.35 -11.31 -5.75
C ALA A 129 1.42 -12.41 -5.61
N ARG A 130 2.67 -12.07 -5.28
CA ARG A 130 3.73 -13.05 -5.04
C ARG A 130 3.42 -13.93 -3.83
N GLN A 131 2.96 -13.31 -2.74
CA GLN A 131 2.60 -14.02 -1.51
C GLN A 131 1.47 -15.01 -1.76
N LEU A 132 0.34 -14.55 -2.30
CA LEU A 132 -0.79 -15.42 -2.62
C LEU A 132 -0.45 -16.52 -3.62
N ALA A 133 0.36 -16.20 -4.63
CA ALA A 133 0.80 -17.20 -5.59
C ALA A 133 1.64 -18.31 -4.94
N ALA A 134 2.51 -17.97 -3.99
CA ALA A 134 3.27 -18.95 -3.23
C ALA A 134 2.36 -19.86 -2.39
N ASP A 135 1.38 -19.28 -1.68
CA ASP A 135 0.44 -20.02 -0.84
C ASP A 135 -0.50 -20.94 -1.65
N LEU A 136 -0.93 -20.50 -2.83
CA LEU A 136 -1.83 -21.23 -3.72
C LEU A 136 -1.10 -22.17 -4.69
N GLN A 137 0.23 -22.14 -4.74
CA GLN A 137 1.05 -22.78 -5.77
C GLN A 137 0.67 -22.31 -7.18
N ALA A 138 0.34 -21.02 -7.30
CA ALA A 138 -0.08 -20.35 -8.52
C ALA A 138 1.08 -19.59 -9.19
N LEU A 139 0.83 -19.08 -10.40
CA LEU A 139 1.76 -18.22 -11.11
C LEU A 139 1.39 -16.74 -10.88
N PRO A 140 2.28 -15.90 -10.31
CA PRO A 140 2.07 -14.47 -10.24
C PRO A 140 2.35 -13.84 -11.62
N VAL A 141 1.37 -13.14 -12.19
CA VAL A 141 1.49 -12.49 -13.51
C VAL A 141 1.76 -11.00 -13.32
N ILE A 142 3.00 -10.67 -12.98
CA ILE A 142 3.44 -9.29 -12.74
C ILE A 142 3.97 -8.71 -14.05
N THR A 143 3.46 -7.54 -14.46
CA THR A 143 3.79 -6.90 -15.74
C THR A 143 4.57 -5.59 -15.58
N THR A 144 4.81 -5.13 -14.36
CA THR A 144 5.50 -3.87 -14.07
C THR A 144 6.98 -3.98 -14.41
N ALA A 145 7.48 -3.09 -15.28
CA ALA A 145 8.85 -3.16 -15.81
C ALA A 145 9.94 -3.17 -14.71
N THR A 146 9.82 -2.31 -13.70
CA THR A 146 10.76 -2.24 -12.58
C THR A 146 10.80 -3.54 -11.77
N ASP A 147 9.65 -4.19 -11.55
CA ASP A 147 9.56 -5.48 -10.87
C ASP A 147 10.17 -6.62 -11.69
N ILE A 148 9.92 -6.65 -13.01
CA ILE A 148 10.44 -7.68 -13.92
C ILE A 148 11.97 -7.61 -13.98
N GLN A 149 12.53 -6.39 -13.99
CA GLN A 149 13.97 -6.17 -14.06
C GLN A 149 14.64 -6.19 -12.69
N GLY A 150 13.89 -6.26 -11.60
CA GLY A 150 14.41 -6.18 -10.23
C GLY A 150 15.09 -4.85 -9.92
N LEU A 151 14.57 -3.76 -10.49
CA LEU A 151 15.12 -2.42 -10.34
C LEU A 151 14.52 -1.68 -9.15
N PHE A 152 15.24 -0.67 -8.69
CA PHE A 152 14.78 0.20 -7.62
C PHE A 152 13.54 1.00 -8.05
N ALA A 153 12.52 0.98 -7.20
CA ALA A 153 11.30 1.78 -7.37
C ALA A 153 11.23 2.78 -6.21
N VAL A 154 11.38 4.06 -6.52
CA VAL A 154 11.48 5.13 -5.51
C VAL A 154 10.23 5.26 -4.65
N ASP A 155 9.05 5.02 -5.21
CA ASP A 155 7.77 5.05 -4.51
C ASP A 155 7.61 3.87 -3.53
N VAL A 156 8.03 2.67 -3.91
CA VAL A 156 8.07 1.50 -3.01
C VAL A 156 9.05 1.71 -1.86
N PHE A 157 10.23 2.23 -2.18
CA PHE A 157 11.24 2.55 -1.18
C PHE A 157 10.71 3.58 -0.17
N ALA A 158 10.10 4.66 -0.67
CA ALA A 158 9.54 5.69 0.18
C ALA A 158 8.50 5.12 1.18
N VAL A 159 7.57 4.28 0.71
CA VAL A 159 6.56 3.67 1.59
C VAL A 159 7.18 2.71 2.60
N LYS A 160 8.09 1.82 2.14
CA LYS A 160 8.74 0.82 3.00
C LYS A 160 9.51 1.46 4.15
N ASP A 161 10.23 2.53 3.85
CA ASP A 161 11.11 3.21 4.80
C ASP A 161 10.43 4.44 5.45
N ARG A 162 9.09 4.57 5.36
CA ARG A 162 8.29 5.65 5.95
C ARG A 162 8.79 7.04 5.55
N LEU A 163 9.06 7.21 4.25
CA LEU A 163 9.48 8.46 3.67
C LEU A 163 8.33 9.09 2.89
N ILE A 164 8.09 10.37 3.06
CA ILE A 164 7.12 11.13 2.28
C ILE A 164 7.75 11.49 0.94
N LEU A 165 7.10 11.08 -0.15
CA LEU A 165 7.47 11.45 -1.51
C LEU A 165 6.97 12.87 -1.79
N THR A 166 7.89 13.84 -1.81
CA THR A 166 7.53 15.27 -1.86
C THR A 166 7.18 15.78 -3.27
N ASP A 167 7.71 15.13 -4.32
CA ASP A 167 7.52 15.55 -5.72
C ASP A 167 7.35 14.34 -6.65
N ARG A 168 6.12 14.17 -7.17
CA ARG A 168 5.77 13.07 -8.08
C ARG A 168 6.40 13.19 -9.47
N VAL A 169 6.68 14.40 -9.93
CA VAL A 169 7.29 14.63 -11.25
C VAL A 169 8.75 14.22 -11.20
N LYS A 170 9.47 14.63 -10.16
CA LYS A 170 10.85 14.21 -9.94
C LYS A 170 10.95 12.71 -9.72
N ALA A 171 10.03 12.11 -8.94
CA ALA A 171 9.98 10.65 -8.76
C ALA A 171 9.82 9.88 -10.07
N LYS A 172 8.98 10.37 -10.99
CA LYS A 172 8.87 9.78 -12.33
C LYS A 172 10.17 9.87 -13.13
N LYS A 173 10.88 11.01 -13.07
CA LYS A 173 12.17 11.17 -13.75
C LYS A 173 13.21 10.20 -13.21
N ILE A 174 13.33 10.06 -11.89
CA ILE A 174 14.22 9.08 -11.25
C ILE A 174 13.88 7.66 -11.71
N SER A 175 12.61 7.28 -11.68
CA SER A 175 12.20 5.94 -12.13
C SER A 175 12.50 5.70 -13.61
N ALA A 176 12.34 6.71 -14.47
CA ALA A 176 12.68 6.61 -15.89
C ALA A 176 14.20 6.44 -16.08
N ALA A 177 15.01 7.25 -15.41
CA ALA A 177 16.48 7.18 -15.48
C ALA A 177 17.00 5.79 -15.03
N ILE A 178 16.41 5.24 -13.95
CA ILE A 178 16.78 3.90 -13.48
C ILE A 178 16.41 2.80 -14.47
N LEU A 179 15.27 2.94 -15.18
CA LEU A 179 14.90 2.00 -16.25
C LEU A 179 15.86 2.05 -17.43
N GLU A 180 16.47 3.21 -17.71
CA GLU A 180 17.54 3.39 -18.69
C GLU A 180 18.94 3.02 -18.14
N HIS A 181 18.99 2.44 -16.94
CA HIS A 181 20.22 2.05 -16.24
C HIS A 181 21.16 3.21 -15.89
N GLU A 182 20.64 4.42 -15.74
CA GLU A 182 21.38 5.58 -15.30
C GLU A 182 21.58 5.58 -13.78
N CYS A 183 22.82 5.85 -13.32
CA CYS A 183 23.12 5.93 -11.90
C CYS A 183 22.57 7.23 -11.31
N GLN A 184 21.84 7.12 -10.21
CA GLN A 184 21.29 8.22 -9.44
C GLN A 184 22.09 8.42 -8.14
N GLN A 185 22.41 9.67 -7.80
CA GLN A 185 23.15 10.02 -6.59
C GLN A 185 22.19 10.28 -5.43
N VAL A 186 22.43 9.62 -4.30
CA VAL A 186 21.62 9.75 -3.09
C VAL A 186 22.42 10.50 -2.04
N TYR A 187 21.91 11.62 -1.57
CA TYR A 187 22.38 12.31 -0.38
C TYR A 187 21.52 11.88 0.82
N ILE A 188 22.17 11.58 1.94
CA ILE A 188 21.48 11.23 3.19
C ILE A 188 22.01 12.20 4.25
N ASP A 189 21.12 12.92 4.92
CA ASP A 189 21.49 13.83 6.01
C ASP A 189 22.23 13.10 7.12
N GLY A 190 23.24 13.77 7.70
CA GLY A 190 24.17 13.18 8.65
C GLY A 190 23.56 12.69 9.97
N LEU A 191 22.33 13.08 10.32
CA LEU A 191 21.60 12.52 11.46
C LEU A 191 20.94 11.18 11.13
N MET A 192 20.89 10.80 9.85
CA MET A 192 20.28 9.57 9.38
C MET A 192 21.36 8.56 9.00
N ALA A 193 21.30 7.37 9.54
CA ALA A 193 22.19 6.28 9.18
C ALA A 193 21.50 5.35 8.19
N TYR A 194 22.19 5.00 7.12
CA TYR A 194 21.82 3.93 6.22
C TYR A 194 22.91 2.87 6.21
N ASP A 195 22.60 1.69 6.71
CA ASP A 195 23.53 0.55 6.84
C ASP A 195 23.30 -0.54 5.78
N GLY A 196 22.31 -0.34 4.91
CA GLY A 196 21.93 -1.28 3.86
C GLY A 196 22.82 -1.21 2.61
N LYS A 197 22.78 -2.28 1.79
CA LYS A 197 23.32 -2.21 0.43
C LYS A 197 22.38 -1.39 -0.43
N LEU A 198 22.92 -0.37 -1.08
CA LEU A 198 22.15 0.39 -2.06
C LEU A 198 21.67 -0.52 -3.20
N PRO A 199 20.44 -0.34 -3.67
CA PRO A 199 19.97 -0.95 -4.90
C PRO A 199 20.88 -0.62 -6.10
N LYS A 200 20.79 -1.46 -7.15
CA LYS A 200 21.50 -1.15 -8.40
C LYS A 200 21.14 0.23 -8.92
N TYR A 201 22.13 0.90 -9.51
CA TYR A 201 22.02 2.25 -10.07
C TYR A 201 21.77 3.36 -9.05
N LEU A 202 22.04 3.11 -7.76
CA LEU A 202 22.15 4.15 -6.74
C LEU A 202 23.58 4.24 -6.21
N GLY A 203 24.06 5.47 -6.04
CA GLY A 203 25.35 5.78 -5.42
C GLY A 203 25.16 6.81 -4.31
N ILE A 204 25.98 6.78 -3.25
CA ILE A 204 25.95 7.80 -2.20
C ILE A 204 26.84 8.96 -2.60
N THR A 205 26.32 10.19 -2.47
CA THR A 205 27.09 11.42 -2.55
C THR A 205 27.08 12.16 -1.19
N LYS A 206 28.17 12.88 -0.91
CA LYS A 206 28.24 13.84 0.21
C LYS A 206 27.93 15.27 -0.22
N ASP A 207 27.78 15.48 -1.51
CA ASP A 207 27.54 16.78 -2.13
C ASP A 207 26.05 16.88 -2.45
N ILE A 208 25.31 17.70 -1.70
CA ILE A 208 23.87 17.91 -1.85
C ILE A 208 23.49 18.45 -3.23
N GLU A 209 24.36 19.26 -3.83
CA GLU A 209 24.13 19.85 -5.16
C GLU A 209 24.16 18.81 -6.31
N LYS A 210 24.81 17.67 -6.06
CA LYS A 210 24.93 16.56 -7.01
C LYS A 210 23.89 15.46 -6.77
N ALA A 211 23.06 15.62 -5.75
CA ALA A 211 22.09 14.61 -5.40
C ALA A 211 20.88 14.64 -6.34
N ASP A 212 20.54 13.47 -6.86
CA ASP A 212 19.28 13.24 -7.59
C ASP A 212 18.14 12.91 -6.62
N ILE A 213 18.50 12.24 -5.50
CA ILE A 213 17.59 11.88 -4.40
C ILE A 213 18.21 12.41 -3.10
N LEU A 214 17.40 13.09 -2.31
CA LEU A 214 17.77 13.55 -0.98
C LEU A 214 16.90 12.87 0.06
N ILE A 215 17.50 12.26 1.07
CA ILE A 215 16.80 11.78 2.27
C ILE A 215 17.16 12.79 3.36
N ASP A 216 16.24 13.72 3.61
CA ASP A 216 16.48 14.89 4.43
C ASP A 216 15.20 15.30 5.17
N TYR A 217 15.33 15.77 6.40
CA TYR A 217 14.24 16.19 7.27
C TYR A 217 14.05 17.72 7.31
N HIS A 218 14.88 18.46 6.60
CA HIS A 218 14.77 19.91 6.53
C HIS A 218 13.63 20.38 5.63
N LEU A 219 13.24 21.64 5.80
CA LEU A 219 12.27 22.30 4.92
C LEU A 219 12.79 22.33 3.49
N LEU A 220 11.90 21.97 2.55
CA LEU A 220 12.24 21.96 1.13
C LEU A 220 12.54 23.39 0.64
N GLN A 221 13.73 23.57 0.08
CA GLN A 221 14.05 24.80 -0.63
C GLN A 221 13.41 24.80 -2.04
N PRO A 222 12.84 25.93 -2.50
CA PRO A 222 12.09 25.99 -3.78
C PRO A 222 12.93 25.62 -5.01
N ASP A 223 14.24 25.87 -4.96
CA ASP A 223 15.20 25.65 -6.05
C ASP A 223 15.93 24.31 -6.00
N MET A 224 15.61 23.45 -5.03
CA MET A 224 16.23 22.14 -4.88
C MET A 224 16.01 21.28 -6.14
N LYS A 225 17.11 20.81 -6.76
CA LYS A 225 17.07 20.02 -8.00
C LYS A 225 16.63 18.59 -7.79
N GLY A 226 17.15 17.94 -6.74
CA GLY A 226 16.88 16.55 -6.43
C GLY A 226 15.45 16.30 -5.92
N LEU A 227 15.04 15.02 -5.93
CA LEU A 227 13.84 14.56 -5.26
C LEU A 227 14.10 14.44 -3.76
N CYS A 228 13.39 15.18 -2.94
CA CYS A 228 13.42 14.97 -1.50
C CYS A 228 12.46 13.85 -1.08
N LEU A 229 12.97 12.91 -0.32
CA LEU A 229 12.24 11.90 0.44
C LEU A 229 12.33 12.31 1.92
N LEU A 230 11.23 12.82 2.44
CA LEU A 230 11.19 13.35 3.81
C LEU A 230 10.87 12.23 4.80
N PRO A 231 11.69 11.98 5.82
CA PRO A 231 11.40 11.00 6.87
C PRO A 231 10.13 11.34 7.63
N GLU A 232 9.15 10.45 7.67
CA GLU A 232 7.88 10.69 8.36
C GLU A 232 7.95 10.25 9.81
N GLY A 233 7.83 11.20 10.75
CA GLY A 233 7.76 10.90 12.17
C GLY A 233 8.97 10.10 12.70
N MET A 234 10.18 10.44 12.28
CA MET A 234 11.40 9.74 12.70
C MET A 234 12.22 10.51 13.74
N ILE A 235 12.02 11.85 13.88
CA ILE A 235 12.81 12.70 14.76
C ILE A 235 12.12 12.87 16.10
N TRP A 236 12.83 12.55 17.19
CA TRP A 236 12.39 12.85 18.54
C TRP A 236 13.10 14.10 19.06
N MET A 237 12.34 15.07 19.55
CA MET A 237 12.88 16.29 20.13
C MET A 237 12.95 16.17 21.66
N GLY A 238 14.17 16.23 22.20
CA GLY A 238 14.39 16.26 23.65
C GLY A 238 14.12 17.66 24.23
N ILE A 239 13.37 17.72 25.36
CA ILE A 239 13.06 18.98 26.04
C ILE A 239 13.49 18.89 27.49
N GLY A 240 14.30 19.88 27.93
CA GLY A 240 14.62 20.10 29.33
C GLY A 240 14.02 21.43 29.81
N CYS A 241 13.21 21.40 30.86
CA CYS A 241 12.69 22.62 31.48
C CYS A 241 12.63 22.53 33.01
N ARG A 242 12.50 23.67 33.69
CA ARG A 242 12.31 23.69 35.13
C ARG A 242 10.86 23.32 35.48
N LYS A 243 10.69 22.73 36.69
CA LYS A 243 9.36 22.45 37.23
C LYS A 243 8.54 23.74 37.29
N GLY A 244 7.31 23.70 36.76
CA GLY A 244 6.40 24.85 36.72
C GLY A 244 6.59 25.79 35.51
N THR A 245 7.42 25.43 34.52
CA THR A 245 7.49 26.16 33.25
C THR A 245 6.14 26.10 32.53
N GLU A 246 5.61 27.25 32.15
CA GLU A 246 4.33 27.36 31.42
C GLU A 246 4.40 26.66 30.08
N ALA A 247 3.34 25.89 29.75
CA ALA A 247 3.26 25.16 28.48
C ALA A 247 3.41 26.07 27.24
N ALA A 248 2.93 27.32 27.33
CA ALA A 248 3.07 28.31 26.26
C ALA A 248 4.55 28.61 25.93
N LYS A 249 5.38 28.79 26.97
CA LYS A 249 6.83 29.04 26.79
C LYS A 249 7.55 27.85 26.18
N ILE A 250 7.17 26.64 26.61
CA ILE A 250 7.72 25.40 26.02
C ILE A 250 7.35 25.31 24.53
N LYS A 251 6.09 25.56 24.19
CA LYS A 251 5.62 25.54 22.80
C LYS A 251 6.31 26.62 21.94
N GLU A 252 6.54 27.79 22.47
CA GLU A 252 7.28 28.87 21.79
C GLU A 252 8.73 28.46 21.51
N ALA A 253 9.43 27.92 22.51
CA ALA A 253 10.80 27.43 22.35
C ALA A 253 10.90 26.29 21.31
N ILE A 254 9.94 25.35 21.29
CA ILE A 254 9.87 24.29 20.27
C ILE A 254 9.70 24.89 18.87
N ASN A 255 8.74 25.81 18.71
CA ASN A 255 8.52 26.42 17.40
C ASN A 255 9.71 27.24 16.92
N HIS A 256 10.38 27.96 17.83
CA HIS A 256 11.60 28.69 17.52
C HIS A 256 12.71 27.75 17.05
N PHE A 257 12.96 26.65 17.79
CA PHE A 257 13.96 25.64 17.43
C PHE A 257 13.67 25.02 16.04
N ILE A 258 12.39 24.64 15.77
CA ILE A 258 11.97 24.11 14.46
C ILE A 258 12.25 25.10 13.33
N GLN A 259 11.99 26.39 13.55
CA GLN A 259 12.23 27.44 12.56
C GLN A 259 13.72 27.72 12.37
N GLU A 260 14.47 27.84 13.46
CA GLU A 260 15.91 28.13 13.43
C GLU A 260 16.71 27.03 12.71
N HIS A 261 16.28 25.76 12.86
CA HIS A 261 16.93 24.60 12.25
C HIS A 261 16.21 24.14 10.97
N GLU A 262 15.27 24.92 10.45
CA GLU A 262 14.53 24.63 9.22
C GLU A 262 13.93 23.20 9.15
N ILE A 263 13.49 22.64 10.30
CA ILE A 263 12.98 21.27 10.37
C ILE A 263 11.54 21.21 9.81
N ASP A 264 11.27 20.26 8.93
CA ASP A 264 9.90 19.95 8.50
C ASP A 264 9.15 19.24 9.63
N LYS A 265 8.01 19.82 10.05
CA LYS A 265 7.20 19.27 11.16
C LYS A 265 6.72 17.86 10.93
N ARG A 266 6.57 17.42 9.69
CA ARG A 266 6.19 16.04 9.34
C ARG A 266 7.25 15.01 9.71
N ALA A 267 8.51 15.44 9.82
CA ALA A 267 9.60 14.57 10.24
C ALA A 267 9.59 14.30 11.75
N ILE A 268 8.87 15.10 12.55
CA ILE A 268 8.88 15.00 14.02
C ILE A 268 7.92 13.89 14.47
N ALA A 269 8.47 12.88 15.17
CA ALA A 269 7.71 11.79 15.80
C ALA A 269 7.04 12.23 17.10
N GLY A 270 7.72 13.07 17.90
CA GLY A 270 7.23 13.49 19.19
C GLY A 270 8.26 14.20 20.03
N LEU A 271 7.89 14.47 21.28
CA LEU A 271 8.69 15.13 22.29
C LEU A 271 9.08 14.15 23.38
N ALA A 272 10.32 14.21 23.84
CA ALA A 272 10.83 13.44 24.96
C ALA A 272 11.35 14.38 26.05
N SER A 273 11.15 14.03 27.33
CA SER A 273 11.62 14.82 28.49
C SER A 273 12.30 13.95 29.53
#